data_7b801cfb328fecb42573f0415bb73909
#
_entry.id   7b801cfb328fecb42573f0415bb73909
#
_cell.length_a   1.000
_cell.length_b   1.000
_cell.length_c   1.000
_cell.angle_alpha   90.00
_cell.angle_beta   90.00
_cell.angle_gamma   90.00
#
_symmetry.space_group_name_H-M   'P 1'
#
loop_
_entity.id
_entity.type
_entity.pdbx_description
1 polymer ?
#
loop_
_entity_poly.entity_id
_entity_poly.type
_entity_poly.pdbx_seq_one_letter_code
_entity_poly.pdbx_strand_id
1 'polypeptide(L)'
;MLTVHVLDRLYRHSSNVAHGVEVPAGARLLFTNGQVGTKPDGTTPETAAAQAEVAFERLREVLKAARMGFADVVRFDVYFTDRADVPAFVAIRDRIMGAHKPGATLIVVAGLARPELKIEIEAVAAKVD
;
A
#
# COMPACT_ATOMS: atom_id res chain seq x y z
N MET A 1 17.51 0.01 -9.17
CA MET A 1 16.81 -1.02 -8.40
C MET A 1 16.73 -0.61 -6.94
N LEU A 2 15.61 -0.87 -6.31
CA LEU A 2 15.42 -0.57 -4.89
C LEU A 2 16.29 -1.48 -4.03
N THR A 3 16.87 -0.94 -2.96
CA THR A 3 17.61 -1.73 -1.98
C THR A 3 16.77 -1.85 -0.71
N VAL A 4 16.40 -3.08 -0.38
CA VAL A 4 15.54 -3.38 0.77
C VAL A 4 16.41 -3.75 1.96
N HIS A 5 16.19 -3.07 3.09
CA HIS A 5 16.91 -3.32 4.34
C HIS A 5 16.01 -4.03 5.34
N VAL A 6 16.40 -5.25 5.70
CA VAL A 6 15.80 -6.02 6.79
C VAL A 6 16.92 -6.33 7.78
N LEU A 7 16.80 -5.80 9.00
CA LEU A 7 17.86 -5.89 10.00
C LEU A 7 17.48 -6.90 11.09
N ASP A 8 18.31 -7.92 11.27
CA ASP A 8 18.07 -9.00 12.24
C ASP A 8 18.01 -8.50 13.68
N ARG A 9 18.76 -7.44 13.99
CA ARG A 9 18.81 -6.86 15.34
C ARG A 9 17.60 -6.01 15.70
N LEU A 10 16.70 -5.73 14.72
CA LEU A 10 15.47 -5.00 14.96
C LEU A 10 14.30 -5.97 14.90
N TYR A 11 13.45 -5.93 15.93
CA TYR A 11 12.24 -6.72 15.90
C TYR A 11 11.36 -6.30 14.72
N ARG A 12 10.78 -7.29 14.07
CA ARG A 12 9.93 -7.08 12.89
C ARG A 12 8.54 -7.61 13.17
N HIS A 13 7.56 -6.71 13.21
CA HIS A 13 6.17 -7.05 13.49
C HIS A 13 5.50 -7.83 12.34
N SER A 14 6.04 -7.74 11.13
CA SER A 14 5.57 -8.46 9.96
C SER A 14 6.77 -8.92 9.13
N SER A 15 6.71 -10.15 8.63
CA SER A 15 7.78 -10.71 7.79
C SER A 15 7.80 -10.10 6.38
N ASN A 16 6.75 -9.38 5.98
CA ASN A 16 6.60 -8.87 4.61
C ASN A 16 6.76 -7.36 4.49
N VAL A 17 7.43 -6.74 5.47
CA VAL A 17 7.80 -5.32 5.40
C VAL A 17 9.28 -5.17 5.69
N ALA A 18 9.90 -4.19 5.05
CA ALA A 18 11.28 -3.83 5.28
C ALA A 18 11.39 -2.84 6.43
N HIS A 19 12.57 -2.76 7.05
CA HIS A 19 12.88 -1.68 7.99
C HIS A 19 13.14 -0.37 7.24
N GLY A 20 13.69 -0.45 6.03
CA GLY A 20 13.91 0.69 5.17
C GLY A 20 14.09 0.27 3.73
N VAL A 21 13.88 1.19 2.81
CA VAL A 21 14.09 0.96 1.38
C VAL A 21 14.85 2.14 0.81
N GLU A 22 16.00 1.88 0.16
CA GLU A 22 16.76 2.91 -0.54
C GLU A 22 16.30 3.02 -1.98
N VAL A 23 16.16 4.25 -2.43
CA VAL A 23 15.85 4.58 -3.81
C VAL A 23 17.16 4.98 -4.50
N PRO A 24 17.52 4.35 -5.62
CA PRO A 24 18.77 4.68 -6.32
C PRO A 24 18.72 6.07 -6.95
N ALA A 25 19.91 6.65 -7.15
CA ALA A 25 20.04 7.92 -7.86
C ALA A 25 19.43 7.82 -9.26
N GLY A 26 18.80 8.88 -9.72
CA GLY A 26 18.21 8.95 -11.04
C GLY A 26 16.85 8.26 -11.19
N ALA A 27 16.32 7.70 -10.13
CA ALA A 27 15.00 7.08 -10.18
C ALA A 27 13.90 8.13 -10.38
N ARG A 28 12.89 7.78 -11.19
CA ARG A 28 11.64 8.51 -11.23
C ARG A 28 10.84 8.16 -9.96
N LEU A 29 10.21 9.15 -9.36
CA LEU A 29 9.37 8.96 -8.17
C LEU A 29 7.91 9.17 -8.53
N LEU A 30 7.05 8.30 -8.01
CA LEU A 30 5.61 8.42 -8.10
C LEU A 30 5.04 8.51 -6.69
N PHE A 31 4.34 9.60 -6.40
CA PHE A 31 3.58 9.77 -5.17
C PHE A 31 2.11 9.63 -5.51
N THR A 32 1.45 8.58 -5.06
CA THR A 32 0.03 8.41 -5.38
C THR A 32 -0.83 9.27 -4.47
N ASN A 33 -2.00 9.63 -4.97
CA ASN A 33 -3.07 10.09 -4.09
C ASN A 33 -3.56 8.92 -3.24
N GLY A 34 -4.23 9.21 -2.13
CA GLY A 34 -4.88 8.16 -1.33
C GLY A 34 -5.95 7.45 -2.16
N GLN A 35 -5.90 6.12 -2.21
CA GLN A 35 -6.87 5.32 -2.92
C GLN A 35 -7.79 4.63 -1.93
N VAL A 36 -9.08 4.74 -2.19
CA VAL A 36 -10.14 4.13 -1.37
C VAL A 36 -10.87 3.07 -2.19
N GLY A 37 -11.75 2.31 -1.52
CA GLY A 37 -12.45 1.18 -2.15
C GLY A 37 -13.64 1.58 -3.01
N THR A 38 -13.55 2.66 -3.76
CA THR A 38 -14.63 3.10 -4.66
C THR A 38 -14.39 2.56 -6.06
N LYS A 39 -15.35 1.78 -6.56
CA LYS A 39 -15.31 1.19 -7.89
C LYS A 39 -15.54 2.23 -8.98
N PRO A 40 -15.22 1.91 -10.27
CA PRO A 40 -15.45 2.85 -11.38
C PRO A 40 -16.90 3.34 -11.51
N ASP A 41 -17.89 2.55 -11.08
CA ASP A 41 -19.30 2.94 -11.10
C ASP A 41 -19.71 3.83 -9.92
N GLY A 42 -18.77 4.16 -9.02
CA GLY A 42 -19.01 5.02 -7.87
C GLY A 42 -19.49 4.28 -6.62
N THR A 43 -19.70 2.96 -6.70
CA THR A 43 -20.13 2.17 -5.53
C THR A 43 -18.95 1.77 -4.66
N THR A 44 -19.21 1.55 -3.36
CA THR A 44 -18.20 1.15 -2.37
C THR A 44 -18.67 -0.12 -1.68
N PRO A 45 -17.86 -1.21 -1.69
CA PRO A 45 -18.20 -2.43 -0.96
C PRO A 45 -18.32 -2.18 0.54
N GLU A 46 -19.12 -3.00 1.22
CA GLU A 46 -19.36 -2.84 2.65
C GLU A 46 -18.16 -3.17 3.54
N THR A 47 -17.40 -4.21 3.20
CA THR A 47 -16.33 -4.69 4.08
C THR A 47 -15.00 -4.00 3.76
N ALA A 48 -14.17 -3.84 4.81
CA ALA A 48 -12.82 -3.30 4.63
C ALA A 48 -11.98 -4.18 3.71
N ALA A 49 -12.13 -5.51 3.79
CA ALA A 49 -11.42 -6.44 2.93
C ALA A 49 -11.75 -6.21 1.44
N ALA A 50 -13.04 -6.10 1.12
CA ALA A 50 -13.47 -5.82 -0.25
C ALA A 50 -13.03 -4.43 -0.72
N GLN A 51 -13.08 -3.44 0.18
CA GLN A 51 -12.57 -2.10 -0.12
C GLN A 51 -11.07 -2.10 -0.39
N ALA A 52 -10.30 -2.89 0.38
CA ALA A 52 -8.85 -3.02 0.17
C ALA A 52 -8.53 -3.61 -1.21
N GLU A 53 -9.27 -4.63 -1.65
CA GLU A 53 -9.10 -5.20 -3.00
C GLU A 53 -9.29 -4.13 -4.08
N VAL A 54 -10.33 -3.33 -3.97
CA VAL A 54 -10.61 -2.25 -4.92
C VAL A 54 -9.52 -1.18 -4.85
N ALA A 55 -9.09 -0.78 -3.64
CA ALA A 55 -8.05 0.22 -3.47
C ALA A 55 -6.71 -0.23 -4.10
N PHE A 56 -6.33 -1.50 -3.92
CA PHE A 56 -5.15 -2.05 -4.57
C PHE A 56 -5.28 -2.08 -6.09
N GLU A 57 -6.45 -2.40 -6.62
CA GLU A 57 -6.67 -2.37 -8.07
C GLU A 57 -6.55 -0.95 -8.62
N ARG A 58 -7.03 0.05 -7.89
CA ARG A 58 -6.85 1.46 -8.25
C ARG A 58 -5.37 1.85 -8.22
N LEU A 59 -4.61 1.42 -7.21
CA LEU A 59 -3.16 1.62 -7.15
C LEU A 59 -2.46 0.97 -8.34
N ARG A 60 -2.87 -0.23 -8.72
CA ARG A 60 -2.32 -0.93 -9.89
C ARG A 60 -2.46 -0.07 -11.15
N GLU A 61 -3.63 0.53 -11.37
CA GLU A 61 -3.86 1.38 -12.53
C GLU A 61 -3.00 2.65 -12.49
N VAL A 62 -2.84 3.27 -11.31
CA VAL A 62 -1.98 4.45 -11.16
C VAL A 62 -0.51 4.11 -11.44
N LEU A 63 -0.03 3.00 -10.87
CA LEU A 63 1.33 2.53 -11.13
C LEU A 63 1.55 2.26 -12.62
N LYS A 64 0.61 1.58 -13.25
CA LYS A 64 0.67 1.25 -14.67
C LYS A 64 0.74 2.49 -15.55
N ALA A 65 0.01 3.55 -15.20
CA ALA A 65 0.06 4.82 -15.92
C ALA A 65 1.47 5.43 -15.89
N ALA A 66 2.23 5.18 -14.84
CA ALA A 66 3.63 5.60 -14.70
C ALA A 66 4.63 4.56 -15.26
N ARG A 67 4.15 3.50 -15.87
CA ARG A 67 4.96 2.36 -16.33
C ARG A 67 5.72 1.70 -15.18
N MET A 68 5.03 1.57 -14.06
CA MET A 68 5.50 0.91 -12.83
C MET A 68 4.57 -0.22 -12.44
N GLY A 69 4.99 -1.04 -11.49
CA GLY A 69 4.21 -2.08 -10.87
C GLY A 69 4.44 -2.14 -9.37
N PHE A 70 3.81 -3.09 -8.69
CA PHE A 70 3.96 -3.22 -7.24
C PHE A 70 5.41 -3.50 -6.82
N ALA A 71 6.23 -4.11 -7.67
CA ALA A 71 7.65 -4.31 -7.37
C ALA A 71 8.44 -2.98 -7.27
N ASP A 72 7.89 -1.89 -7.76
CA ASP A 72 8.50 -0.57 -7.69
C ASP A 72 8.04 0.23 -6.47
N VAL A 73 7.15 -0.32 -5.65
CA VAL A 73 6.64 0.38 -4.46
C VAL A 73 7.72 0.44 -3.39
N VAL A 74 7.98 1.67 -2.92
CA VAL A 74 8.93 1.96 -1.85
C VAL A 74 8.24 1.82 -0.50
N ARG A 75 7.04 2.39 -0.37
CA ARG A 75 6.29 2.36 0.88
C ARG A 75 4.79 2.49 0.65
N PHE A 76 4.04 1.89 1.57
CA PHE A 76 2.61 2.15 1.75
C PHE A 76 2.37 2.91 3.04
N ASP A 77 1.48 3.89 3.02
CA ASP A 77 0.84 4.43 4.20
C ASP A 77 -0.63 4.06 4.13
N VAL A 78 -1.12 3.41 5.18
CA VAL A 78 -2.44 2.80 5.21
C VAL A 78 -3.22 3.30 6.42
N TYR A 79 -4.46 3.71 6.16
CA TYR A 79 -5.34 4.30 7.17
C TYR A 79 -6.58 3.42 7.31
N PHE A 80 -6.90 3.03 8.56
CA PHE A 80 -8.05 2.19 8.90
C PHE A 80 -8.97 2.96 9.82
N THR A 81 -10.27 2.73 9.72
CA THR A 81 -11.24 3.24 10.70
C THR A 81 -11.46 2.27 11.85
N ASP A 82 -11.02 1.01 11.72
CA ASP A 82 -11.15 -0.02 12.76
C ASP A 82 -9.90 -0.91 12.74
N ARG A 83 -9.26 -1.04 13.90
CA ARG A 83 -8.09 -1.91 14.07
C ARG A 83 -8.38 -3.36 13.68
N ALA A 84 -9.61 -3.82 13.87
CA ALA A 84 -10.01 -5.19 13.54
C ALA A 84 -9.83 -5.54 12.06
N ASP A 85 -9.74 -4.52 11.18
CA ASP A 85 -9.58 -4.72 9.73
C ASP A 85 -8.12 -4.90 9.30
N VAL A 86 -7.16 -4.70 10.20
CA VAL A 86 -5.73 -4.80 9.87
C VAL A 86 -5.33 -6.20 9.39
N PRO A 87 -5.72 -7.31 10.05
CA PRO A 87 -5.31 -8.64 9.59
C PRO A 87 -5.77 -8.98 8.18
N ALA A 88 -6.99 -8.62 7.80
CA ALA A 88 -7.50 -8.86 6.45
C ALA A 88 -6.71 -8.08 5.40
N PHE A 89 -6.38 -6.83 5.69
CA PHE A 89 -5.52 -6.02 4.83
C PHE A 89 -4.14 -6.66 4.65
N VAL A 90 -3.52 -7.08 5.74
CA VAL A 90 -2.18 -7.69 5.71
C VAL A 90 -2.16 -8.92 4.79
N ALA A 91 -3.17 -9.79 4.89
CA ALA A 91 -3.29 -10.97 4.03
C ALA A 91 -3.40 -10.59 2.54
N ILE A 92 -4.19 -9.56 2.22
CA ILE A 92 -4.35 -9.06 0.85
C ILE A 92 -3.05 -8.46 0.32
N ARG A 93 -2.41 -7.60 1.12
CA ARG A 93 -1.13 -7.00 0.78
C ARG A 93 -0.08 -8.06 0.47
N ASP A 94 0.05 -9.05 1.33
CA ASP A 94 1.06 -10.09 1.20
C ASP A 94 0.87 -10.91 -0.09
N ARG A 95 -0.39 -11.19 -0.44
CA ARG A 95 -0.71 -11.88 -1.68
C ARG A 95 -0.33 -11.05 -2.91
N ILE A 96 -0.63 -9.75 -2.87
CA ILE A 96 -0.37 -8.84 -4.00
C ILE A 96 1.11 -8.55 -4.18
N MET A 97 1.82 -8.33 -3.07
CA MET A 97 3.24 -7.94 -3.10
C MET A 97 4.17 -9.10 -3.39
N GLY A 98 3.77 -10.32 -3.08
CA GLY A 98 4.61 -11.49 -3.27
C GLY A 98 5.94 -11.37 -2.53
N ALA A 99 7.07 -11.52 -3.24
CA ALA A 99 8.40 -11.50 -2.64
C ALA A 99 8.90 -10.08 -2.32
N HIS A 100 8.31 -9.04 -2.90
CA HIS A 100 8.74 -7.67 -2.67
C HIS A 100 8.29 -7.17 -1.30
N LYS A 101 9.21 -6.56 -0.54
CA LYS A 101 8.97 -6.09 0.82
C LYS A 101 9.17 -4.58 0.90
N PRO A 102 8.09 -3.79 0.73
CA PRO A 102 8.19 -2.35 0.88
C PRO A 102 8.24 -1.93 2.35
N GLY A 103 8.51 -0.66 2.61
CA GLY A 103 8.18 -0.06 3.89
C GLY A 103 6.66 0.10 4.03
N ALA A 104 6.17 0.14 5.25
CA ALA A 104 4.76 0.39 5.51
C ALA A 104 4.53 1.01 6.88
N THR A 105 3.55 1.91 6.95
CA THR A 105 3.01 2.42 8.21
C THR A 105 1.50 2.26 8.18
N LEU A 106 0.95 1.64 9.22
CA LEU A 106 -0.48 1.39 9.36
C LEU A 106 -1.00 2.20 10.54
N ILE A 107 -2.04 3.00 10.31
CA ILE A 107 -2.58 3.93 11.31
C ILE A 107 -4.09 3.74 11.40
N VAL A 108 -4.62 3.69 12.62
CA VAL A 108 -6.06 3.73 12.87
C VAL A 108 -6.45 5.18 13.10
N VAL A 109 -7.44 5.66 12.35
CA VAL A 109 -7.92 7.04 12.37
C VAL A 109 -9.38 7.11 12.80
N ALA A 110 -9.82 8.29 13.20
CA ALA A 110 -11.20 8.50 13.65
C ALA A 110 -12.22 8.34 12.52
N GLY A 111 -11.85 8.62 11.29
CA GLY A 111 -12.69 8.48 10.11
C GLY A 111 -11.95 8.92 8.86
N LEU A 112 -12.48 8.56 7.71
CA LEU A 112 -12.01 8.98 6.40
C LEU A 112 -12.94 10.03 5.83
N ALA A 113 -12.69 10.47 4.59
CA ALA A 113 -13.43 11.59 4.01
C ALA A 113 -14.93 11.34 3.88
N ARG A 114 -15.35 10.06 3.79
CA ARG A 114 -16.76 9.66 3.72
C ARG A 114 -17.05 8.57 4.74
N PRO A 115 -18.27 8.53 5.32
CA PRO A 115 -18.56 7.59 6.41
C PRO A 115 -18.53 6.11 6.00
N GLU A 116 -18.77 5.78 4.74
CA GLU A 116 -18.73 4.40 4.24
C GLU A 116 -17.31 3.87 4.02
N LEU A 117 -16.30 4.74 3.99
CA LEU A 117 -14.92 4.35 3.73
C LEU A 117 -14.28 3.79 5.00
N LYS A 118 -13.67 2.62 4.89
CA LYS A 118 -13.04 1.89 6.00
C LYS A 118 -11.54 1.79 5.88
N ILE A 119 -10.99 2.01 4.69
CA ILE A 119 -9.56 1.92 4.43
C ILE A 119 -9.16 2.90 3.33
N GLU A 120 -7.98 3.48 3.48
CA GLU A 120 -7.34 4.29 2.45
C GLU A 120 -5.87 3.92 2.36
N ILE A 121 -5.34 3.82 1.14
CA ILE A 121 -3.96 3.40 0.89
C ILE A 121 -3.29 4.41 -0.03
N GLU A 122 -2.15 4.92 0.38
CA GLU A 122 -1.29 5.71 -0.51
C GLU A 122 0.08 5.05 -0.62
N ALA A 123 0.77 5.30 -1.72
CA ALA A 123 2.05 4.66 -1.99
C ALA A 123 3.05 5.66 -2.56
N VAL A 124 4.32 5.38 -2.31
CA VAL A 124 5.45 5.96 -3.03
C VAL A 124 6.09 4.84 -3.82
N ALA A 125 6.32 5.06 -5.10
CA ALA A 125 7.03 4.11 -5.97
C ALA A 125 8.19 4.80 -6.66
N ALA A 126 9.19 4.02 -7.04
CA ALA A 126 10.39 4.54 -7.70
C ALA A 126 10.94 3.53 -8.70
N LYS A 127 11.41 4.02 -9.83
CA LYS A 127 11.97 3.18 -10.88
C LYS A 127 13.01 3.91 -11.69
N VAL A 128 14.11 3.23 -11.97
CA VAL A 128 15.10 3.69 -12.95
C VAL A 128 14.69 3.13 -14.31
N ASP A 129 14.68 3.98 -15.33
CA ASP A 129 14.38 3.58 -16.71
C ASP A 129 15.57 2.88 -17.36
#